data_3c86ea4d2c2922a29807993cc3b763ab
#
_entry.id   3c86ea4d2c2922a29807993cc3b763ab
#
_cell.length_a   1.000
_cell.length_b   1.000
_cell.length_c   1.000
_cell.angle_alpha   90.00
_cell.angle_beta   90.00
_cell.angle_gamma   90.00
#
_symmetry.space_group_name_H-M   'P 1'
#
loop_
_entity.id
_entity.type
_entity.pdbx_description
1 polymer ?
#
loop_
_entity_poly.entity_id
_entity_poly.type
_entity_poly.pdbx_seq_one_letter_code
_entity_poly.pdbx_strand_id
1 'polypeptide(L)'
;MSTLEITSATAGSNIPDQKKEKDTDVQDVEIGDVRKPDLYSKVSVYLTMIFSGLALGSDGYNAAVIGNLELLFASLYPDALTSVMRSRLSNAFLIGMIVGMIGFGVVVDQLGRKTGAVMTTLILLLGIAMSAGASGLTQTGLMWMLVIARGVAGVGAGGEYPVSGVGAMEASDEAGQFRKSRGFMFAMVADLSAGLGYTFGALVPLLLLLCVHQRTDRYETVWRVALALGAIPPLSIFWFRLRMRTSTAYRKSALRRQRTPYVLIFKKYWRRIIGAALSWFLYNWISIPFGIFSSVIISRVNASNSLVQNLGWGALINSFYLPGPFIGGYLSDKIGRRKTMALGYTLQAVLGFVIGGANEQIQKVFPLFVVLYGIFLTLGEVGPGSTVVIVATEPFPTSVRGHTMGFIAAWSKAGAAIGTQVFTAILASYSDTTKGNQVVFLIGSAFAVLGALNAWFVVQDGEKHLEKEDQIWKSYLLENGWDASWGDHQTQDPAGTLKDELKATS
;
A
#
# COMPACT_ATOMS: atom_id res chain seq x y z
N MET A 1 12.31 60.24 55.96
CA MET A 1 12.34 61.64 55.49
C MET A 1 11.43 61.73 54.30
N SER A 2 10.34 62.27 54.59
CA SER A 2 9.42 63.29 54.07
C SER A 2 8.79 62.95 52.73
N THR A 3 7.57 62.50 52.75
CA THR A 3 6.26 63.20 52.67
C THR A 3 6.24 64.40 51.74
N LEU A 4 5.43 64.37 50.75
CA LEU A 4 4.58 65.50 50.40
C LEU A 4 3.39 65.00 49.52
N GLU A 5 2.21 65.08 50.16
CA GLU A 5 0.90 65.17 49.56
C GLU A 5 0.76 66.49 48.78
N ILE A 6 0.04 66.53 47.69
CA ILE A 6 -0.74 67.70 47.30
C ILE A 6 -2.08 67.23 46.69
N THR A 7 -3.11 67.73 47.33
CA THR A 7 -4.54 67.59 47.06
C THR A 7 -5.08 68.39 45.86
N SER A 8 -6.16 67.82 45.29
CA SER A 8 -7.38 68.37 44.73
C SER A 8 -7.38 69.40 43.61
N ALA A 9 -8.15 69.12 42.61
CA ALA A 9 -9.28 69.96 42.19
C ALA A 9 -10.21 69.25 41.18
N THR A 10 -11.45 69.23 41.54
CA THR A 10 -12.65 68.83 40.81
C THR A 10 -12.89 69.67 39.58
N ALA A 11 -13.24 69.02 38.49
CA ALA A 11 -14.14 69.60 37.45
C ALA A 11 -14.95 68.48 36.82
N GLY A 12 -16.25 68.48 37.02
CA GLY A 12 -17.18 67.55 36.48
C GLY A 12 -17.41 67.79 34.98
N SER A 13 -17.55 66.71 34.23
CA SER A 13 -18.25 66.69 32.96
C SER A 13 -19.02 65.37 32.87
N ASN A 14 -20.33 65.52 32.79
CA ASN A 14 -21.31 64.46 32.52
C ASN A 14 -20.98 63.73 31.22
N ILE A 15 -20.76 62.44 31.32
CA ILE A 15 -20.85 61.50 30.22
C ILE A 15 -21.92 60.47 30.59
N PRO A 16 -22.90 60.20 29.73
CA PRO A 16 -24.03 59.34 30.07
C PRO A 16 -23.62 57.88 30.17
N ASP A 17 -24.23 57.22 31.14
CA ASP A 17 -24.21 55.78 31.35
C ASP A 17 -24.44 55.02 30.06
N GLN A 18 -23.39 54.42 29.50
CA GLN A 18 -23.54 53.33 28.54
C GLN A 18 -23.93 52.07 29.31
N LYS A 19 -25.16 51.66 29.09
CA LYS A 19 -25.70 50.36 29.47
C LYS A 19 -24.67 49.27 29.28
N LYS A 20 -24.44 48.47 30.36
CA LYS A 20 -23.93 47.12 30.25
C LYS A 20 -24.66 46.39 29.15
N GLU A 21 -24.04 46.26 27.99
CA GLU A 21 -24.41 45.30 26.99
C GLU A 21 -24.17 43.92 27.61
N LYS A 22 -25.27 43.20 27.74
CA LYS A 22 -25.25 41.79 28.17
C LYS A 22 -24.28 41.05 27.27
N ASP A 23 -23.40 40.27 27.92
CA ASP A 23 -22.77 39.10 27.34
C ASP A 23 -23.84 38.34 26.55
N THR A 24 -23.85 38.53 25.23
CA THR A 24 -24.57 37.66 24.33
C THR A 24 -23.90 36.34 24.42
N ASP A 25 -24.55 35.40 25.08
CA ASP A 25 -24.30 33.99 25.02
C ASP A 25 -23.81 33.66 23.63
N VAL A 26 -22.54 33.29 23.50
CA VAL A 26 -22.06 32.48 22.42
C VAL A 26 -22.89 31.20 22.53
N GLN A 27 -24.01 31.17 21.80
CA GLN A 27 -24.74 29.94 21.62
C GLN A 27 -23.72 28.93 21.13
N ASP A 28 -23.36 28.01 22.02
CA ASP A 28 -22.80 26.74 21.63
C ASP A 28 -23.65 26.23 20.48
N VAL A 29 -23.13 26.38 19.27
CA VAL A 29 -23.68 25.71 18.11
C VAL A 29 -23.59 24.24 18.49
N GLU A 30 -24.68 23.70 18.98
CA GLU A 30 -24.87 22.27 19.16
C GLU A 30 -24.40 21.65 17.86
N ILE A 31 -23.20 21.04 17.92
CA ILE A 31 -22.68 20.18 16.86
C ILE A 31 -23.75 19.11 16.72
N GLY A 32 -24.57 19.29 15.71
CA GLY A 32 -25.79 18.52 15.50
C GLY A 32 -25.51 17.05 15.71
N ASP A 33 -26.37 16.46 16.50
CA ASP A 33 -26.54 15.09 16.92
C ASP A 33 -25.68 14.13 16.07
N VAL A 34 -24.49 13.79 16.58
CA VAL A 34 -23.66 12.74 16.03
C VAL A 34 -24.45 11.45 16.30
N ARG A 35 -25.41 11.15 15.44
CA ARG A 35 -26.12 9.90 15.47
C ARG A 35 -25.10 8.80 15.70
N LYS A 36 -25.21 8.13 16.86
CA LYS A 36 -24.37 6.95 17.15
C LYS A 36 -24.39 6.08 15.91
N PRO A 37 -23.24 5.75 15.32
CA PRO A 37 -23.21 5.01 14.07
C PRO A 37 -24.05 3.74 14.24
N ASP A 38 -25.09 3.62 13.44
CA ASP A 38 -25.99 2.49 13.44
C ASP A 38 -25.15 1.21 13.26
N LEU A 39 -25.56 0.09 13.87
CA LEU A 39 -24.85 -1.19 13.79
C LEU A 39 -24.51 -1.55 12.34
N TYR A 40 -25.41 -1.25 11.41
CA TYR A 40 -25.21 -1.40 9.97
C TYR A 40 -24.05 -0.54 9.40
N SER A 41 -23.85 0.64 9.92
CA SER A 41 -22.72 1.53 9.55
C SER A 41 -21.38 0.93 9.99
N LYS A 42 -21.32 0.40 11.21
CA LYS A 42 -20.10 -0.25 11.74
C LYS A 42 -19.74 -1.51 10.96
N VAL A 43 -20.69 -2.39 10.72
CA VAL A 43 -20.49 -3.61 9.93
C VAL A 43 -20.02 -3.28 8.52
N SER A 44 -20.58 -2.25 7.89
CA SER A 44 -20.13 -1.81 6.55
C SER A 44 -18.67 -1.35 6.52
N VAL A 45 -18.21 -0.63 7.56
CA VAL A 45 -16.81 -0.19 7.68
C VAL A 45 -15.86 -1.39 7.83
N TYR A 46 -16.16 -2.33 8.74
CA TYR A 46 -15.35 -3.54 8.91
C TYR A 46 -15.29 -4.37 7.61
N LEU A 47 -16.43 -4.56 6.94
CA LEU A 47 -16.46 -5.27 5.66
C LEU A 47 -15.63 -4.56 4.59
N THR A 48 -15.70 -3.23 4.50
CA THR A 48 -14.86 -2.45 3.56
C THR A 48 -13.39 -2.69 3.84
N MET A 49 -12.96 -2.69 5.10
CA MET A 49 -11.58 -2.93 5.48
C MET A 49 -11.13 -4.35 5.16
N ILE A 50 -11.92 -5.37 5.52
CA ILE A 50 -11.61 -6.78 5.22
C ILE A 50 -11.49 -6.98 3.72
N PHE A 51 -12.42 -6.45 2.93
CA PHE A 51 -12.38 -6.60 1.48
C PHE A 51 -11.27 -5.79 0.81
N SER A 52 -10.89 -4.63 1.37
CA SER A 52 -9.69 -3.91 0.95
C SER A 52 -8.43 -4.72 1.23
N GLY A 53 -8.37 -5.38 2.39
CA GLY A 53 -7.28 -6.29 2.73
C GLY A 53 -7.20 -7.49 1.78
N LEU A 54 -8.32 -8.17 1.52
CA LEU A 54 -8.37 -9.29 0.57
C LEU A 54 -7.91 -8.89 -0.83
N ALA A 55 -8.24 -7.67 -1.29
CA ALA A 55 -7.77 -7.15 -2.57
C ALA A 55 -6.24 -7.04 -2.59
N LEU A 56 -5.64 -6.40 -1.59
CA LEU A 56 -4.18 -6.25 -1.48
C LEU A 56 -3.48 -7.60 -1.25
N GLY A 57 -4.10 -8.53 -0.53
CA GLY A 57 -3.63 -9.91 -0.38
C GLY A 57 -3.61 -10.68 -1.71
N SER A 58 -4.60 -10.45 -2.58
CA SER A 58 -4.61 -10.99 -3.94
C SER A 58 -3.40 -10.52 -4.74
N ASP A 59 -3.02 -9.25 -4.60
CA ASP A 59 -1.85 -8.69 -5.29
C ASP A 59 -0.56 -9.35 -4.80
N GLY A 60 -0.43 -9.56 -3.49
CA GLY A 60 0.69 -10.27 -2.88
C GLY A 60 0.82 -11.70 -3.40
N TYR A 61 -0.31 -12.45 -3.50
CA TYR A 61 -0.33 -13.79 -4.07
C TYR A 61 0.14 -13.81 -5.52
N ASN A 62 -0.46 -12.98 -6.37
CA ASN A 62 -0.15 -12.95 -7.79
C ASN A 62 1.28 -12.45 -8.07
N ALA A 63 1.85 -11.61 -7.19
CA ALA A 63 3.25 -11.22 -7.28
C ALA A 63 4.21 -12.37 -6.92
N ALA A 64 3.95 -13.10 -5.81
CA ALA A 64 4.85 -14.07 -5.25
C ALA A 64 4.80 -15.44 -5.95
N VAL A 65 3.64 -15.86 -6.45
CA VAL A 65 3.43 -17.20 -7.02
C VAL A 65 4.41 -17.52 -8.15
N ILE A 66 4.76 -16.52 -8.96
CA ILE A 66 5.63 -16.74 -10.14
C ILE A 66 7.05 -17.17 -9.75
N GLY A 67 7.63 -16.58 -8.71
CA GLY A 67 8.98 -16.95 -8.25
C GLY A 67 9.07 -18.40 -7.81
N ASN A 68 8.01 -18.93 -7.23
CA ASN A 68 7.94 -20.35 -6.83
C ASN A 68 7.69 -21.26 -8.06
N LEU A 69 6.91 -20.79 -9.05
CA LEU A 69 6.66 -21.52 -10.29
C LEU A 69 7.90 -21.54 -11.21
N GLU A 70 8.84 -20.61 -11.08
CA GLU A 70 10.09 -20.62 -11.85
C GLU A 70 10.90 -21.92 -11.66
N LEU A 71 10.84 -22.54 -10.49
CA LEU A 71 11.49 -23.84 -10.25
C LEU A 71 10.82 -24.95 -11.09
N LEU A 72 9.48 -24.94 -11.24
CA LEU A 72 8.76 -25.88 -12.08
C LEU A 72 9.02 -25.58 -13.57
N PHE A 73 9.02 -24.31 -13.97
CA PHE A 73 9.30 -23.91 -15.35
C PHE A 73 10.72 -24.29 -15.79
N ALA A 74 11.71 -24.22 -14.86
CA ALA A 74 13.07 -24.67 -15.14
C ALA A 74 13.14 -26.17 -15.47
N SER A 75 12.25 -26.97 -14.87
CA SER A 75 12.14 -28.39 -15.15
C SER A 75 11.37 -28.70 -16.44
N LEU A 76 10.29 -27.94 -16.72
CA LEU A 76 9.40 -28.17 -17.89
C LEU A 76 9.93 -27.55 -19.18
N TYR A 77 10.55 -26.38 -19.09
CA TYR A 77 10.90 -25.53 -20.24
C TYR A 77 12.33 -25.00 -20.14
N PRO A 78 13.35 -25.86 -19.97
CA PRO A 78 14.74 -25.43 -19.69
C PRO A 78 15.29 -24.50 -20.77
N ASP A 79 15.00 -24.77 -22.05
CA ASP A 79 15.51 -24.02 -23.19
C ASP A 79 14.83 -22.65 -23.35
N ALA A 80 13.55 -22.55 -22.97
CA ALA A 80 12.77 -21.31 -23.09
C ALA A 80 12.96 -20.41 -21.87
N LEU A 81 13.26 -20.95 -20.67
CA LEU A 81 13.40 -20.20 -19.43
C LEU A 81 14.83 -19.65 -19.25
N THR A 82 15.25 -18.81 -20.18
CA THR A 82 16.53 -18.09 -20.04
C THR A 82 16.50 -17.10 -18.86
N SER A 83 17.66 -16.62 -18.41
CA SER A 83 17.75 -15.59 -17.35
C SER A 83 16.95 -14.32 -17.70
N VAL A 84 16.96 -13.93 -18.97
CA VAL A 84 16.18 -12.81 -19.51
C VAL A 84 14.68 -13.09 -19.42
N MET A 85 14.23 -14.30 -19.74
CA MET A 85 12.81 -14.68 -19.66
C MET A 85 12.31 -14.72 -18.23
N ARG A 86 13.12 -15.22 -17.28
CA ARG A 86 12.81 -15.16 -15.84
C ARG A 86 12.57 -13.73 -15.36
N SER A 87 13.49 -12.82 -15.72
CA SER A 87 13.36 -11.40 -15.38
C SER A 87 12.08 -10.79 -16.01
N ARG A 88 11.75 -11.13 -17.26
CA ARG A 88 10.53 -10.65 -17.92
C ARG A 88 9.26 -11.16 -17.24
N LEU A 89 9.20 -12.45 -16.88
CA LEU A 89 8.06 -13.06 -16.19
C LEU A 89 7.79 -12.39 -14.83
N SER A 90 8.83 -12.16 -14.04
CA SER A 90 8.71 -11.51 -12.74
C SER A 90 8.36 -10.03 -12.86
N ASN A 91 9.01 -9.31 -13.80
CA ASN A 91 8.82 -7.87 -13.96
C ASN A 91 7.54 -7.48 -14.70
N ALA A 92 6.99 -8.33 -15.59
CA ALA A 92 5.78 -8.00 -16.34
C ALA A 92 4.62 -7.59 -15.42
N PHE A 93 4.42 -8.31 -14.33
CA PHE A 93 3.39 -7.99 -13.34
C PHE A 93 3.67 -6.65 -12.65
N LEU A 94 4.92 -6.39 -12.24
CA LEU A 94 5.32 -5.14 -11.58
C LEU A 94 5.18 -3.93 -12.51
N ILE A 95 5.56 -4.06 -13.78
CA ILE A 95 5.38 -3.00 -14.79
C ILE A 95 3.89 -2.73 -15.02
N GLY A 96 3.09 -3.80 -15.15
CA GLY A 96 1.63 -3.68 -15.20
C GLY A 96 1.07 -2.93 -13.99
N MET A 97 1.55 -3.23 -12.79
CA MET A 97 1.13 -2.52 -11.57
C MET A 97 1.45 -1.02 -11.63
N ILE A 98 2.62 -0.62 -12.14
CA ILE A 98 2.97 0.80 -12.31
C ILE A 98 1.94 1.50 -13.19
N VAL A 99 1.61 0.91 -14.34
CA VAL A 99 0.60 1.45 -15.27
C VAL A 99 -0.77 1.54 -14.60
N GLY A 100 -1.17 0.49 -13.89
CA GLY A 100 -2.42 0.44 -13.13
C GLY A 100 -2.51 1.50 -12.04
N MET A 101 -1.46 1.67 -11.23
CA MET A 101 -1.41 2.64 -10.14
C MET A 101 -1.55 4.08 -10.64
N ILE A 102 -0.85 4.45 -11.70
CA ILE A 102 -0.95 5.78 -12.30
C ILE A 102 -2.34 5.98 -12.92
N GLY A 103 -2.79 5.03 -13.76
CA GLY A 103 -4.07 5.14 -14.46
C GLY A 103 -5.26 5.19 -13.50
N PHE A 104 -5.34 4.25 -12.57
CA PHE A 104 -6.45 4.19 -11.61
C PHE A 104 -6.34 5.22 -10.48
N GLY A 105 -5.16 5.77 -10.20
CA GLY A 105 -5.01 6.94 -9.35
C GLY A 105 -5.83 8.13 -9.87
N VAL A 106 -5.83 8.35 -11.19
CA VAL A 106 -6.64 9.37 -11.86
C VAL A 106 -8.11 8.94 -11.93
N VAL A 107 -8.37 7.71 -12.39
CA VAL A 107 -9.74 7.17 -12.58
C VAL A 107 -10.55 7.21 -11.30
N VAL A 108 -9.95 6.86 -10.18
CA VAL A 108 -10.61 6.78 -8.88
C VAL A 108 -11.10 8.14 -8.38
N ASP A 109 -10.36 9.19 -8.64
CA ASP A 109 -10.72 10.54 -8.23
C ASP A 109 -11.75 11.19 -9.19
N GLN A 110 -11.77 10.79 -10.47
CA GLN A 110 -12.69 11.32 -11.49
C GLN A 110 -13.99 10.52 -11.61
N LEU A 111 -13.90 9.20 -11.75
CA LEU A 111 -15.07 8.33 -12.02
C LEU A 111 -15.66 7.71 -10.74
N GLY A 112 -14.92 7.74 -9.63
CA GLY A 112 -15.35 7.27 -8.33
C GLY A 112 -14.78 5.92 -7.91
N ARG A 113 -14.78 5.71 -6.59
CA ARG A 113 -14.20 4.53 -5.92
C ARG A 113 -14.83 3.21 -6.41
N LYS A 114 -16.16 3.17 -6.56
CA LYS A 114 -16.89 1.98 -7.01
C LYS A 114 -16.52 1.57 -8.43
N THR A 115 -16.54 2.53 -9.36
CA THR A 115 -16.21 2.27 -10.78
C THR A 115 -14.76 1.77 -10.90
N GLY A 116 -13.82 2.45 -10.22
CA GLY A 116 -12.43 2.02 -10.15
C GLY A 116 -12.31 0.58 -9.64
N ALA A 117 -12.95 0.25 -8.52
CA ALA A 117 -12.90 -1.08 -7.91
C ALA A 117 -13.41 -2.20 -8.83
N VAL A 118 -14.49 -1.97 -9.55
CA VAL A 118 -15.03 -2.95 -10.51
C VAL A 118 -14.09 -3.14 -11.69
N MET A 119 -13.58 -2.05 -12.27
CA MET A 119 -12.67 -2.11 -13.41
C MET A 119 -11.36 -2.82 -13.07
N THR A 120 -10.73 -2.51 -11.93
CA THR A 120 -9.49 -3.15 -11.49
C THR A 120 -9.67 -4.65 -11.31
N THR A 121 -10.78 -5.06 -10.68
CA THR A 121 -11.08 -6.48 -10.49
C THR A 121 -11.27 -7.22 -11.81
N LEU A 122 -12.00 -6.65 -12.76
CA LEU A 122 -12.23 -7.27 -14.06
C LEU A 122 -10.92 -7.43 -14.85
N ILE A 123 -10.07 -6.41 -14.87
CA ILE A 123 -8.77 -6.48 -15.57
C ILE A 123 -7.86 -7.52 -14.90
N LEU A 124 -7.83 -7.56 -13.55
CA LEU A 124 -7.05 -8.55 -12.80
C LEU A 124 -7.52 -9.98 -13.13
N LEU A 125 -8.83 -10.24 -13.09
CA LEU A 125 -9.41 -11.53 -13.41
C LEU A 125 -9.13 -11.95 -14.85
N LEU A 126 -9.22 -11.02 -15.81
CA LEU A 126 -8.86 -11.27 -17.20
C LEU A 126 -7.39 -11.70 -17.32
N GLY A 127 -6.48 -10.97 -16.72
CA GLY A 127 -5.05 -11.30 -16.75
C GLY A 127 -4.73 -12.64 -16.09
N ILE A 128 -5.40 -12.98 -14.98
CA ILE A 128 -5.26 -14.28 -14.32
C ILE A 128 -5.78 -15.41 -15.23
N ALA A 129 -6.95 -15.25 -15.83
CA ALA A 129 -7.51 -16.23 -16.77
C ALA A 129 -6.59 -16.45 -17.98
N MET A 130 -6.06 -15.37 -18.57
CA MET A 130 -5.07 -15.42 -19.64
C MET A 130 -3.79 -16.13 -19.18
N SER A 131 -3.33 -15.91 -17.95
CA SER A 131 -2.12 -16.55 -17.41
C SER A 131 -2.32 -18.06 -17.23
N ALA A 132 -3.43 -18.47 -16.61
CA ALA A 132 -3.76 -19.88 -16.39
C ALA A 132 -4.02 -20.64 -17.69
N GLY A 133 -4.64 -19.98 -18.68
CA GLY A 133 -4.91 -20.51 -20.02
C GLY A 133 -3.77 -20.30 -21.02
N ALA A 134 -2.60 -19.83 -20.59
CA ALA A 134 -1.51 -19.53 -21.51
C ALA A 134 -1.09 -20.76 -22.34
N SER A 135 -0.96 -20.56 -23.65
CA SER A 135 -0.56 -21.56 -24.64
C SER A 135 0.31 -20.92 -25.72
N GLY A 136 1.00 -21.71 -26.48
CA GLY A 136 1.82 -21.24 -27.62
C GLY A 136 2.23 -22.38 -28.52
N LEU A 137 2.44 -22.07 -29.80
CA LEU A 137 2.95 -23.04 -30.77
C LEU A 137 4.38 -23.50 -30.45
N THR A 138 5.12 -22.70 -29.69
CA THR A 138 6.47 -22.99 -29.20
C THR A 138 6.54 -22.71 -27.70
N GLN A 139 7.49 -23.32 -27.01
CA GLN A 139 7.74 -23.05 -25.58
C GLN A 139 8.02 -21.56 -25.32
N THR A 140 8.78 -20.91 -26.20
CA THR A 140 9.04 -19.47 -26.14
C THR A 140 7.76 -18.64 -26.33
N GLY A 141 6.87 -19.06 -27.23
CA GLY A 141 5.57 -18.43 -27.44
C GLY A 141 4.67 -18.52 -26.20
N LEU A 142 4.65 -19.67 -25.54
CA LEU A 142 3.96 -19.85 -24.25
C LEU A 142 4.50 -18.89 -23.18
N MET A 143 5.83 -18.77 -23.07
CA MET A 143 6.46 -17.84 -22.10
C MET A 143 6.09 -16.38 -22.39
N TRP A 144 6.06 -15.96 -23.65
CA TRP A 144 5.62 -14.62 -24.04
C TRP A 144 4.14 -14.36 -23.74
N MET A 145 3.28 -15.36 -23.98
CA MET A 145 1.87 -15.27 -23.59
C MET A 145 1.73 -15.07 -22.07
N LEU A 146 2.50 -15.82 -21.27
CA LEU A 146 2.55 -15.63 -19.81
C LEU A 146 3.02 -14.23 -19.45
N VAL A 147 4.07 -13.70 -20.06
CA VAL A 147 4.59 -12.33 -19.81
C VAL A 147 3.49 -11.30 -20.05
N ILE A 148 2.79 -11.38 -21.22
CA ILE A 148 1.71 -10.43 -21.54
C ILE A 148 0.54 -10.57 -20.57
N ALA A 149 0.09 -11.79 -20.30
CA ALA A 149 -1.01 -12.06 -19.40
C ALA A 149 -0.75 -11.55 -17.97
N ARG A 150 0.47 -11.73 -17.48
CA ARG A 150 0.91 -11.19 -16.18
C ARG A 150 0.96 -9.67 -16.19
N GLY A 151 1.36 -9.04 -17.30
CA GLY A 151 1.30 -7.60 -17.45
C GLY A 151 -0.14 -7.07 -17.32
N VAL A 152 -1.10 -7.71 -17.99
CA VAL A 152 -2.53 -7.38 -17.88
C VAL A 152 -3.04 -7.57 -16.44
N ALA A 153 -2.72 -8.70 -15.79
CA ALA A 153 -3.07 -8.93 -14.39
C ALA A 153 -2.47 -7.84 -13.49
N GLY A 154 -1.22 -7.44 -13.75
CA GLY A 154 -0.54 -6.37 -13.03
C GLY A 154 -1.27 -5.03 -13.12
N VAL A 155 -1.82 -4.66 -14.29
CA VAL A 155 -2.62 -3.41 -14.44
C VAL A 155 -3.82 -3.42 -13.49
N GLY A 156 -4.55 -4.53 -13.40
CA GLY A 156 -5.66 -4.68 -12.46
C GLY A 156 -5.20 -4.57 -11.00
N ALA A 157 -4.18 -5.36 -10.63
CA ALA A 157 -3.60 -5.38 -9.29
C ALA A 157 -3.07 -4.00 -8.85
N GLY A 158 -2.36 -3.30 -9.76
CA GLY A 158 -1.85 -1.96 -9.46
C GLY A 158 -2.94 -0.96 -9.17
N GLY A 159 -4.07 -1.04 -9.87
CA GLY A 159 -5.23 -0.17 -9.64
C GLY A 159 -5.87 -0.38 -8.25
N GLU A 160 -5.67 -1.53 -7.61
CA GLU A 160 -6.20 -1.80 -6.27
C GLU A 160 -5.63 -0.87 -5.20
N TYR A 161 -4.37 -0.44 -5.32
CA TYR A 161 -3.73 0.41 -4.31
C TYR A 161 -4.42 1.77 -4.14
N PRO A 162 -4.61 2.60 -5.20
CA PRO A 162 -5.35 3.85 -5.07
C PRO A 162 -6.84 3.65 -4.77
N VAL A 163 -7.45 2.54 -5.22
CA VAL A 163 -8.86 2.26 -4.97
C VAL A 163 -9.10 1.80 -3.53
N SER A 164 -8.43 0.74 -3.11
CA SER A 164 -8.64 0.08 -1.81
C SER A 164 -7.93 0.81 -0.68
N GLY A 165 -6.70 1.30 -0.90
CA GLY A 165 -5.94 2.06 0.11
C GLY A 165 -6.62 3.37 0.49
N VAL A 166 -7.09 4.15 -0.50
CA VAL A 166 -7.83 5.40 -0.25
C VAL A 166 -9.20 5.11 0.34
N GLY A 167 -9.90 4.08 -0.16
CA GLY A 167 -11.20 3.66 0.37
C GLY A 167 -11.13 3.22 1.84
N ALA A 168 -10.09 2.49 2.24
CA ALA A 168 -9.85 2.11 3.62
C ALA A 168 -9.55 3.34 4.51
N MET A 169 -8.79 4.33 4.00
CA MET A 169 -8.52 5.58 4.73
C MET A 169 -9.82 6.35 5.00
N GLU A 170 -10.64 6.57 3.98
CA GLU A 170 -11.91 7.27 4.08
C GLU A 170 -12.87 6.54 5.04
N ALA A 171 -12.97 5.21 4.95
CA ALA A 171 -13.79 4.41 5.84
C ALA A 171 -13.32 4.47 7.31
N SER A 172 -12.01 4.48 7.55
CA SER A 172 -11.45 4.59 8.91
C SER A 172 -11.75 5.93 9.56
N ASP A 173 -11.86 6.98 8.76
CA ASP A 173 -12.13 8.34 9.23
C ASP A 173 -13.61 8.54 9.55
N GLU A 174 -14.51 8.08 8.67
CA GLU A 174 -15.97 8.11 8.90
C GLU A 174 -16.39 7.37 10.18
N ALA A 175 -15.71 6.28 10.53
CA ALA A 175 -16.02 5.49 11.72
C ALA A 175 -15.59 6.17 13.04
N GLY A 176 -14.68 7.14 13.00
CA GLY A 176 -14.19 7.90 14.17
C GLY A 176 -13.49 7.07 15.27
N GLN A 177 -14.01 5.87 15.57
CA GLN A 177 -13.48 4.97 16.61
C GLN A 177 -12.07 4.44 16.33
N PHE A 178 -11.64 4.44 15.05
CA PHE A 178 -10.34 3.92 14.64
C PHE A 178 -9.25 5.00 14.54
N ARG A 179 -9.58 6.26 14.79
CA ARG A 179 -8.60 7.36 14.69
C ARG A 179 -7.36 7.15 15.56
N LYS A 180 -7.51 6.53 16.74
CA LYS A 180 -6.39 6.27 17.68
C LYS A 180 -5.54 5.06 17.29
N SER A 181 -6.09 4.09 16.58
CA SER A 181 -5.44 2.84 16.15
C SER A 181 -5.32 2.73 14.63
N ARG A 182 -5.27 3.87 13.93
CA ARG A 182 -5.23 3.92 12.47
C ARG A 182 -3.98 3.23 11.90
N GLY A 183 -2.83 3.40 12.55
CA GLY A 183 -1.59 2.75 12.16
C GLY A 183 -1.69 1.23 12.23
N PHE A 184 -2.19 0.70 13.35
CA PHE A 184 -2.41 -0.74 13.50
C PHE A 184 -3.38 -1.28 12.46
N MET A 185 -4.49 -0.59 12.23
CA MET A 185 -5.48 -1.01 11.24
C MET A 185 -4.93 -1.05 9.82
N PHE A 186 -4.16 -0.01 9.42
CA PHE A 186 -3.54 0.00 8.11
C PHE A 186 -2.50 -1.10 7.94
N ALA A 187 -1.72 -1.39 8.98
CA ALA A 187 -0.81 -2.52 8.99
C ALA A 187 -1.56 -3.85 8.80
N MET A 188 -2.74 -4.03 9.43
CA MET A 188 -3.55 -5.24 9.25
C MET A 188 -4.19 -5.33 7.85
N VAL A 189 -4.75 -4.23 7.36
CA VAL A 189 -5.47 -4.21 6.07
C VAL A 189 -4.52 -4.28 4.88
N ALA A 190 -3.41 -3.55 4.90
CA ALA A 190 -2.50 -3.47 3.76
C ALA A 190 -1.35 -4.48 3.86
N ASP A 191 -0.63 -4.45 4.97
CA ASP A 191 0.65 -5.14 5.11
C ASP A 191 0.46 -6.63 5.47
N LEU A 192 -0.31 -6.93 6.52
CA LEU A 192 -0.61 -8.33 6.88
C LEU A 192 -1.29 -9.07 5.73
N SER A 193 -2.24 -8.40 5.05
CA SER A 193 -2.95 -9.03 3.92
C SER A 193 -2.02 -9.30 2.75
N ALA A 194 -1.11 -8.38 2.43
CA ALA A 194 -0.08 -8.60 1.41
C ALA A 194 0.87 -9.74 1.82
N GLY A 195 1.32 -9.78 3.08
CA GLY A 195 2.16 -10.85 3.63
C GLY A 195 1.49 -12.22 3.58
N LEU A 196 0.18 -12.30 3.88
CA LEU A 196 -0.62 -13.51 3.66
C LEU A 196 -0.62 -13.90 2.19
N GLY A 197 -0.79 -12.94 1.28
CA GLY A 197 -0.69 -13.17 -0.17
C GLY A 197 0.65 -13.78 -0.56
N TYR A 198 1.77 -13.23 -0.09
CA TYR A 198 3.11 -13.78 -0.34
C TYR A 198 3.27 -15.20 0.22
N THR A 199 2.81 -15.43 1.43
CA THR A 199 2.85 -16.75 2.08
C THR A 199 2.05 -17.78 1.28
N PHE A 200 0.80 -17.46 0.89
CA PHE A 200 -0.01 -18.36 0.08
C PHE A 200 0.54 -18.53 -1.35
N GLY A 201 1.15 -17.50 -1.93
CA GLY A 201 1.83 -17.57 -3.22
C GLY A 201 3.00 -18.56 -3.25
N ALA A 202 3.63 -18.80 -2.09
CA ALA A 202 4.64 -19.84 -1.94
C ALA A 202 4.05 -21.19 -1.53
N LEU A 203 3.04 -21.21 -0.65
CA LEU A 203 2.46 -22.43 -0.09
C LEU A 203 1.59 -23.19 -1.12
N VAL A 204 0.81 -22.49 -1.94
CA VAL A 204 -0.12 -23.12 -2.89
C VAL A 204 0.61 -23.99 -3.94
N PRO A 205 1.68 -23.53 -4.62
CA PRO A 205 2.44 -24.39 -5.51
C PRO A 205 3.00 -25.67 -4.82
N LEU A 206 3.46 -25.52 -3.57
CA LEU A 206 3.91 -26.65 -2.75
C LEU A 206 2.79 -27.66 -2.51
N LEU A 207 1.64 -27.20 -2.02
CA LEU A 207 0.50 -28.08 -1.74
C LEU A 207 -0.01 -28.79 -3.02
N LEU A 208 -0.11 -28.07 -4.12
CA LEU A 208 -0.50 -28.68 -5.40
C LEU A 208 0.52 -29.74 -5.87
N LEU A 209 1.82 -29.48 -5.69
CA LEU A 209 2.84 -30.44 -6.04
C LEU A 209 2.77 -31.71 -5.18
N LEU A 210 2.46 -31.57 -3.90
CA LEU A 210 2.21 -32.70 -3.00
C LEU A 210 0.94 -33.47 -3.40
N CYS A 211 -0.15 -32.78 -3.75
CA CYS A 211 -1.40 -33.39 -4.21
C CYS A 211 -1.23 -34.27 -5.46
N VAL A 212 -0.33 -33.88 -6.35
CA VAL A 212 -0.03 -34.68 -7.56
C VAL A 212 1.10 -35.72 -7.32
N HIS A 213 1.49 -35.95 -6.06
CA HIS A 213 2.54 -36.89 -5.66
C HIS A 213 3.86 -36.65 -6.40
N GLN A 214 4.21 -35.38 -6.66
CA GLN A 214 5.42 -34.92 -7.35
C GLN A 214 5.62 -35.52 -8.76
N ARG A 215 4.53 -35.92 -9.41
CA ARG A 215 4.58 -36.50 -10.77
C ARG A 215 4.92 -35.41 -11.78
N THR A 216 6.02 -35.58 -12.50
CA THR A 216 6.53 -34.62 -13.48
C THR A 216 5.58 -34.39 -14.66
N ASP A 217 4.81 -35.43 -15.06
CA ASP A 217 3.76 -35.34 -16.08
C ASP A 217 2.59 -34.39 -15.69
N ARG A 218 2.48 -34.02 -14.40
CA ARG A 218 1.44 -33.14 -13.88
C ARG A 218 1.91 -31.72 -13.54
N TYR A 219 3.20 -31.42 -13.74
CA TYR A 219 3.73 -30.08 -13.40
C TYR A 219 3.04 -28.96 -14.21
N GLU A 220 2.62 -29.23 -15.43
CA GLU A 220 1.84 -28.28 -16.22
C GLU A 220 0.50 -27.96 -15.54
N THR A 221 -0.21 -28.96 -15.05
CA THR A 221 -1.46 -28.77 -14.28
C THR A 221 -1.20 -27.97 -13.01
N VAL A 222 -0.10 -28.24 -12.29
CA VAL A 222 0.25 -27.54 -11.06
C VAL A 222 0.39 -26.04 -11.28
N TRP A 223 1.19 -25.61 -12.27
CA TRP A 223 1.37 -24.17 -12.47
C TRP A 223 0.11 -23.47 -12.99
N ARG A 224 -0.69 -24.12 -13.86
CA ARG A 224 -1.95 -23.57 -14.35
C ARG A 224 -2.95 -23.36 -13.21
N VAL A 225 -3.13 -24.39 -12.38
CA VAL A 225 -4.03 -24.32 -11.21
C VAL A 225 -3.53 -23.30 -10.19
N ALA A 226 -2.20 -23.26 -9.92
CA ALA A 226 -1.64 -22.26 -9.02
C ALA A 226 -1.94 -20.83 -9.47
N LEU A 227 -1.79 -20.53 -10.77
CA LEU A 227 -2.14 -19.21 -11.30
C LEU A 227 -3.66 -18.96 -11.25
N ALA A 228 -4.50 -19.94 -11.58
CA ALA A 228 -5.96 -19.81 -11.55
C ALA A 228 -6.50 -19.55 -10.14
N LEU A 229 -5.92 -20.15 -9.09
CA LEU A 229 -6.31 -19.94 -7.70
C LEU A 229 -6.09 -18.48 -7.24
N GLY A 230 -5.23 -17.73 -7.92
CA GLY A 230 -5.09 -16.29 -7.72
C GLY A 230 -6.37 -15.48 -8.00
N ALA A 231 -7.35 -16.07 -8.71
CA ALA A 231 -8.65 -15.44 -8.97
C ALA A 231 -9.62 -15.53 -7.76
N ILE A 232 -9.39 -16.41 -6.79
CA ILE A 232 -10.32 -16.63 -5.67
C ILE A 232 -10.54 -15.35 -4.85
N PRO A 233 -9.52 -14.64 -4.36
CA PRO A 233 -9.75 -13.43 -3.58
C PRO A 233 -10.51 -12.34 -4.38
N PRO A 234 -10.10 -11.94 -5.60
CA PRO A 234 -10.82 -10.91 -6.34
C PRO A 234 -12.25 -11.34 -6.71
N LEU A 235 -12.53 -12.62 -6.99
CA LEU A 235 -13.89 -13.11 -7.22
C LEU A 235 -14.75 -13.01 -5.94
N SER A 236 -14.19 -13.35 -4.79
CA SER A 236 -14.91 -13.30 -3.50
C SER A 236 -15.38 -11.90 -3.12
N ILE A 237 -14.58 -10.87 -3.49
CA ILE A 237 -14.92 -9.48 -3.20
C ILE A 237 -15.72 -8.80 -4.30
N PHE A 238 -15.79 -9.40 -5.51
CA PHE A 238 -16.42 -8.77 -6.67
C PHE A 238 -17.90 -8.43 -6.44
N TRP A 239 -18.64 -9.35 -5.85
CA TRP A 239 -20.05 -9.13 -5.50
C TRP A 239 -20.25 -7.97 -4.54
N PHE A 240 -19.38 -7.83 -3.54
CA PHE A 240 -19.40 -6.71 -2.62
C PHE A 240 -19.12 -5.37 -3.31
N ARG A 241 -18.16 -5.36 -4.24
CA ARG A 241 -17.81 -4.15 -5.02
C ARG A 241 -18.96 -3.67 -5.89
N LEU A 242 -19.75 -4.56 -6.45
CA LEU A 242 -20.96 -4.19 -7.20
C LEU A 242 -22.00 -3.48 -6.31
N ARG A 243 -22.03 -3.79 -5.01
CA ARG A 243 -22.96 -3.20 -4.01
C ARG A 243 -22.34 -2.08 -3.18
N MET A 244 -21.08 -1.78 -3.36
CA MET A 244 -20.36 -0.74 -2.61
C MET A 244 -21.01 0.62 -2.77
N ARG A 245 -21.16 1.36 -1.65
CA ARG A 245 -21.60 2.76 -1.64
C ARG A 245 -20.38 3.67 -1.63
N THR A 246 -20.46 4.79 -2.34
CA THR A 246 -19.40 5.80 -2.35
C THR A 246 -19.40 6.56 -1.03
N SER A 247 -18.21 6.84 -0.46
CA SER A 247 -18.07 7.57 0.82
C SER A 247 -18.68 8.97 0.75
N THR A 248 -19.17 9.48 1.89
CA THR A 248 -19.72 10.83 2.02
C THR A 248 -18.64 11.90 1.77
N ALA A 249 -17.41 11.67 2.24
CA ALA A 249 -16.26 12.55 1.99
C ALA A 249 -16.01 12.73 0.48
N TYR A 250 -16.01 11.63 -0.29
CA TYR A 250 -15.83 11.68 -1.73
C TYR A 250 -16.98 12.38 -2.44
N ARG A 251 -18.23 12.16 -1.99
CA ARG A 251 -19.41 12.83 -2.60
C ARG A 251 -19.39 14.35 -2.40
N LYS A 252 -18.85 14.82 -1.28
CA LYS A 252 -18.69 16.25 -0.97
C LYS A 252 -17.49 16.89 -1.69
N SER A 253 -16.51 16.09 -2.14
CA SER A 253 -15.31 16.56 -2.84
C SER A 253 -15.63 16.79 -4.32
N ALA A 254 -15.75 18.05 -4.74
CA ALA A 254 -16.21 18.43 -6.09
C ALA A 254 -15.10 18.62 -7.14
N LEU A 255 -13.87 18.18 -6.91
CA LEU A 255 -12.81 18.14 -7.94
C LEU A 255 -13.17 17.22 -9.14
N ARG A 256 -14.28 16.53 -9.06
CA ARG A 256 -14.82 15.62 -10.06
C ARG A 256 -15.01 16.24 -11.46
N ARG A 257 -15.08 17.57 -11.55
CA ARG A 257 -15.32 18.32 -12.79
C ARG A 257 -14.23 19.34 -13.13
N GLN A 258 -13.22 19.50 -12.29
CA GLN A 258 -12.14 20.48 -12.49
C GLN A 258 -10.81 19.78 -12.79
N ARG A 259 -9.92 20.49 -13.49
CA ARG A 259 -8.55 19.98 -13.74
C ARG A 259 -7.79 19.95 -12.42
N THR A 260 -7.13 18.83 -12.16
CA THR A 260 -6.30 18.67 -10.94
C THR A 260 -5.09 19.59 -11.00
N PRO A 261 -4.85 20.45 -10.00
CA PRO A 261 -3.76 21.42 -10.00
C PRO A 261 -2.43 20.80 -9.61
N TYR A 262 -1.85 19.93 -10.44
CA TYR A 262 -0.64 19.15 -10.15
C TYR A 262 0.55 20.01 -9.69
N VAL A 263 0.74 21.20 -10.29
CA VAL A 263 1.84 22.11 -9.92
C VAL A 263 1.67 22.60 -8.48
N LEU A 264 0.46 22.96 -8.07
CA LEU A 264 0.18 23.43 -6.70
C LEU A 264 0.30 22.29 -5.69
N ILE A 265 -0.14 21.07 -6.06
CA ILE A 265 0.04 19.88 -5.23
C ILE A 265 1.53 19.66 -4.97
N PHE A 266 2.33 19.61 -6.04
CA PHE A 266 3.77 19.39 -5.91
C PHE A 266 4.44 20.53 -5.12
N LYS A 267 4.12 21.79 -5.42
CA LYS A 267 4.70 22.96 -4.71
C LYS A 267 4.43 22.92 -3.20
N LYS A 268 3.21 22.49 -2.78
CA LYS A 268 2.84 22.42 -1.37
C LYS A 268 3.37 21.17 -0.69
N TYR A 269 3.27 20.00 -1.32
CA TYR A 269 3.48 18.70 -0.70
C TYR A 269 4.75 17.96 -1.15
N TRP A 270 5.67 18.58 -1.89
CA TRP A 270 6.83 17.93 -2.49
C TRP A 270 7.68 17.11 -1.49
N ARG A 271 7.91 17.62 -0.27
CA ARG A 271 8.66 16.90 0.76
C ARG A 271 7.94 15.64 1.20
N ARG A 272 6.61 15.72 1.41
CA ARG A 272 5.77 14.58 1.79
C ARG A 272 5.74 13.54 0.65
N ILE A 273 5.59 13.99 -0.60
CA ILE A 273 5.60 13.12 -1.79
C ILE A 273 6.94 12.42 -1.94
N ILE A 274 8.06 13.15 -1.91
CA ILE A 274 9.39 12.56 -2.07
C ILE A 274 9.72 11.64 -0.91
N GLY A 275 9.45 12.05 0.33
CA GLY A 275 9.70 11.23 1.51
C GLY A 275 8.95 9.90 1.48
N ALA A 276 7.66 9.93 1.15
CA ALA A 276 6.83 8.73 1.04
C ALA A 276 7.24 7.86 -0.16
N ALA A 277 7.45 8.48 -1.34
CA ALA A 277 7.82 7.77 -2.57
C ALA A 277 9.18 7.08 -2.44
N LEU A 278 10.18 7.79 -1.91
CA LEU A 278 11.52 7.22 -1.72
C LEU A 278 11.52 6.13 -0.64
N SER A 279 10.80 6.31 0.48
CA SER A 279 10.68 5.25 1.48
C SER A 279 10.08 3.99 0.88
N TRP A 280 8.95 4.11 0.18
CA TRP A 280 8.30 2.93 -0.38
C TRP A 280 9.09 2.30 -1.53
N PHE A 281 9.82 3.12 -2.33
CA PHE A 281 10.76 2.65 -3.35
C PHE A 281 11.87 1.78 -2.74
N LEU A 282 12.54 2.29 -1.71
CA LEU A 282 13.65 1.59 -1.05
C LEU A 282 13.18 0.30 -0.36
N TYR A 283 12.02 0.33 0.28
CA TYR A 283 11.41 -0.85 0.88
C TYR A 283 11.11 -1.93 -0.17
N ASN A 284 10.44 -1.59 -1.26
CA ASN A 284 10.10 -2.55 -2.30
C ASN A 284 11.33 -3.03 -3.09
N TRP A 285 12.37 -2.20 -3.19
CA TRP A 285 13.65 -2.60 -3.78
C TRP A 285 14.31 -3.74 -2.99
N ILE A 286 14.10 -3.77 -1.68
CA ILE A 286 14.59 -4.84 -0.81
C ILE A 286 13.56 -5.98 -0.72
N SER A 287 12.37 -5.71 -0.21
CA SER A 287 11.41 -6.71 0.24
C SER A 287 10.90 -7.60 -0.91
N ILE A 288 10.58 -7.01 -2.07
CA ILE A 288 10.00 -7.74 -3.18
C ILE A 288 10.95 -8.79 -3.78
N PRO A 289 12.21 -8.47 -4.14
CA PRO A 289 13.14 -9.49 -4.65
C PRO A 289 13.42 -10.60 -3.65
N PHE A 290 13.66 -10.26 -2.38
CA PHE A 290 13.91 -11.25 -1.34
C PHE A 290 12.70 -12.18 -1.13
N GLY A 291 11.49 -11.67 -1.17
CA GLY A 291 10.27 -12.49 -1.08
C GLY A 291 10.07 -13.39 -2.30
N ILE A 292 10.12 -12.83 -3.51
CA ILE A 292 9.88 -13.58 -4.76
C ILE A 292 10.92 -14.68 -4.96
N PHE A 293 12.20 -14.40 -4.74
CA PHE A 293 13.29 -15.34 -5.00
C PHE A 293 13.71 -16.18 -3.78
N SER A 294 12.92 -16.19 -2.70
CA SER A 294 13.25 -16.95 -1.49
C SER A 294 13.55 -18.43 -1.77
N SER A 295 12.68 -19.10 -2.55
CA SER A 295 12.89 -20.52 -2.92
C SER A 295 14.11 -20.71 -3.82
N VAL A 296 14.41 -19.75 -4.70
CA VAL A 296 15.58 -19.78 -5.58
C VAL A 296 16.88 -19.58 -4.78
N ILE A 297 16.89 -18.66 -3.81
CA ILE A 297 18.03 -18.47 -2.92
C ILE A 297 18.31 -19.77 -2.13
N ILE A 298 17.27 -20.36 -1.58
CA ILE A 298 17.37 -21.61 -0.81
C ILE A 298 17.93 -22.75 -1.68
N SER A 299 17.48 -22.91 -2.92
CA SER A 299 17.99 -23.94 -3.83
C SER A 299 19.49 -23.76 -4.16
N ARG A 300 19.99 -22.54 -4.07
CA ARG A 300 21.42 -22.24 -4.25
C ARG A 300 22.25 -22.52 -3.01
N VAL A 301 21.68 -22.33 -1.81
CA VAL A 301 22.37 -22.59 -0.54
C VAL A 301 22.50 -24.09 -0.28
N ASN A 302 21.48 -24.87 -0.63
CA ASN A 302 21.51 -26.32 -0.46
C ASN A 302 21.02 -27.01 -1.75
N ALA A 303 21.98 -27.31 -2.62
CA ALA A 303 21.73 -27.95 -3.91
C ALA A 303 21.20 -29.40 -3.79
N SER A 304 21.32 -30.03 -2.61
CA SER A 304 20.81 -31.38 -2.36
C SER A 304 19.31 -31.42 -2.08
N ASN A 305 18.66 -30.25 -1.87
CA ASN A 305 17.24 -30.18 -1.61
C ASN A 305 16.42 -30.62 -2.84
N SER A 306 15.37 -31.39 -2.58
CA SER A 306 14.33 -31.66 -3.57
C SER A 306 13.52 -30.38 -3.90
N LEU A 307 12.80 -30.38 -5.03
CA LEU A 307 11.89 -29.31 -5.41
C LEU A 307 10.90 -28.96 -4.27
N VAL A 308 10.32 -29.99 -3.65
CA VAL A 308 9.38 -29.83 -2.52
C VAL A 308 10.04 -29.16 -1.32
N GLN A 309 11.28 -29.56 -0.99
CA GLN A 309 12.02 -28.93 0.11
C GLN A 309 12.31 -27.45 -0.18
N ASN A 310 12.73 -27.11 -1.39
CA ASN A 310 12.99 -25.73 -1.78
C ASN A 310 11.71 -24.86 -1.70
N LEU A 311 10.58 -25.37 -2.17
CA LEU A 311 9.29 -24.68 -2.05
C LEU A 311 8.84 -24.58 -0.59
N GLY A 312 9.04 -25.62 0.21
CA GLY A 312 8.71 -25.65 1.64
C GLY A 312 9.49 -24.62 2.45
N TRP A 313 10.80 -24.55 2.25
CA TRP A 313 11.64 -23.54 2.88
C TRP A 313 11.31 -22.12 2.40
N GLY A 314 10.98 -21.93 1.11
CA GLY A 314 10.51 -20.67 0.58
C GLY A 314 9.19 -20.23 1.20
N ALA A 315 8.25 -21.16 1.40
CA ALA A 315 6.98 -20.89 2.08
C ALA A 315 7.20 -20.51 3.55
N LEU A 316 8.10 -21.20 4.24
CA LEU A 316 8.47 -20.85 5.62
C LEU A 316 9.07 -19.44 5.70
N ILE A 317 10.00 -19.08 4.82
CA ILE A 317 10.61 -17.75 4.79
C ILE A 317 9.54 -16.69 4.54
N ASN A 318 8.62 -16.91 3.58
CA ASN A 318 7.55 -15.95 3.32
C ASN A 318 6.55 -15.84 4.49
N SER A 319 6.40 -16.85 5.34
CA SER A 319 5.58 -16.76 6.55
C SER A 319 6.12 -15.76 7.59
N PHE A 320 7.39 -15.44 7.55
CA PHE A 320 8.01 -14.43 8.40
C PHE A 320 7.58 -12.99 8.06
N TYR A 321 6.89 -12.76 6.95
CA TYR A 321 6.20 -11.48 6.71
C TYR A 321 5.10 -11.23 7.75
N LEU A 322 4.44 -12.27 8.30
CA LEU A 322 3.22 -12.15 9.08
C LEU A 322 3.39 -11.49 10.47
N PRO A 323 4.46 -11.72 11.25
CA PRO A 323 4.62 -11.08 12.56
C PRO A 323 4.89 -9.57 12.49
N GLY A 324 5.51 -9.11 11.40
CA GLY A 324 5.93 -7.72 11.24
C GLY A 324 4.82 -6.69 11.38
N PRO A 325 3.69 -6.83 10.66
CA PRO A 325 2.56 -5.91 10.71
C PRO A 325 1.94 -5.74 12.10
N PHE A 326 1.89 -6.80 12.91
CA PHE A 326 1.39 -6.71 14.29
C PHE A 326 2.27 -5.81 15.15
N ILE A 327 3.59 -6.02 15.06
CA ILE A 327 4.57 -5.26 15.82
C ILE A 327 4.63 -3.82 15.29
N GLY A 328 4.78 -3.67 13.98
CA GLY A 328 4.92 -2.38 13.33
C GLY A 328 3.67 -1.50 13.42
N GLY A 329 2.49 -2.10 13.26
CA GLY A 329 1.22 -1.40 13.43
C GLY A 329 1.06 -0.85 14.85
N TYR A 330 1.36 -1.67 15.87
CA TYR A 330 1.34 -1.23 17.27
C TYR A 330 2.35 -0.10 17.53
N LEU A 331 3.58 -0.26 17.07
CA LEU A 331 4.62 0.76 17.22
C LEU A 331 4.25 2.06 16.50
N SER A 332 3.67 1.96 15.29
CA SER A 332 3.22 3.10 14.49
C SER A 332 2.23 4.00 15.24
N ASP A 333 1.33 3.41 16.03
CA ASP A 333 0.39 4.17 16.87
C ASP A 333 1.03 4.72 18.15
N LYS A 334 2.07 4.06 18.69
CA LYS A 334 2.73 4.45 19.95
C LYS A 334 3.82 5.50 19.77
N ILE A 335 4.74 5.29 18.83
CA ILE A 335 5.92 6.16 18.64
C ILE A 335 5.84 7.03 17.38
N GLY A 336 4.80 6.84 16.56
CA GLY A 336 4.57 7.56 15.30
C GLY A 336 5.11 6.82 14.06
N ARG A 337 4.57 7.18 12.88
CA ARG A 337 4.84 6.48 11.62
C ARG A 337 6.31 6.60 11.21
N ARG A 338 6.85 7.81 11.27
CA ARG A 338 8.24 8.14 10.94
C ARG A 338 9.25 7.35 11.78
N LYS A 339 9.08 7.33 13.11
CA LYS A 339 10.01 6.65 14.02
C LYS A 339 9.96 5.14 13.85
N THR A 340 8.77 4.56 13.66
CA THR A 340 8.58 3.14 13.42
C THR A 340 9.27 2.72 12.12
N MET A 341 9.07 3.49 11.03
CA MET A 341 9.71 3.26 9.75
C MET A 341 11.25 3.29 9.86
N ALA A 342 11.80 4.32 10.50
CA ALA A 342 13.24 4.46 10.71
C ALA A 342 13.82 3.30 11.54
N LEU A 343 13.12 2.89 12.61
CA LEU A 343 13.51 1.77 13.47
C LEU A 343 13.59 0.46 12.67
N GLY A 344 12.54 0.12 11.91
CA GLY A 344 12.51 -1.12 11.13
C GLY A 344 13.61 -1.17 10.07
N TYR A 345 13.81 -0.09 9.33
CA TYR A 345 14.92 0.02 8.37
C TYR A 345 16.29 -0.13 9.04
N THR A 346 16.49 0.50 10.19
CA THR A 346 17.77 0.42 10.91
C THR A 346 18.06 -1.00 11.37
N LEU A 347 17.07 -1.68 11.97
CA LEU A 347 17.23 -3.07 12.41
C LEU A 347 17.42 -4.01 11.22
N GLN A 348 16.69 -3.81 10.11
CA GLN A 348 16.85 -4.58 8.88
C GLN A 348 18.24 -4.38 8.28
N ALA A 349 18.78 -3.16 8.26
CA ALA A 349 20.13 -2.89 7.79
C ALA A 349 21.19 -3.61 8.63
N VAL A 350 21.11 -3.50 9.97
CA VAL A 350 22.06 -4.15 10.89
C VAL A 350 22.05 -5.66 10.67
N LEU A 351 20.87 -6.29 10.69
CA LEU A 351 20.77 -7.74 10.49
C LEU A 351 21.24 -8.15 9.09
N GLY A 352 20.91 -7.40 8.06
CA GLY A 352 21.33 -7.70 6.71
C GLY A 352 22.85 -7.58 6.51
N PHE A 353 23.51 -6.61 7.16
CA PHE A 353 25.00 -6.56 7.19
C PHE A 353 25.60 -7.75 7.95
N VAL A 354 24.98 -8.21 9.02
CA VAL A 354 25.41 -9.42 9.74
C VAL A 354 25.29 -10.65 8.83
N ILE A 355 24.15 -10.84 8.17
CA ILE A 355 23.94 -11.96 7.25
C ILE A 355 24.92 -11.87 6.07
N GLY A 356 25.08 -10.69 5.46
CA GLY A 356 26.00 -10.48 4.35
C GLY A 356 27.47 -10.65 4.76
N GLY A 357 27.89 -10.06 5.88
CA GLY A 357 29.27 -10.12 6.35
C GLY A 357 29.72 -11.52 6.80
N ALA A 358 28.85 -12.27 7.47
CA ALA A 358 29.12 -13.60 7.97
C ALA A 358 28.44 -14.72 7.13
N ASN A 359 28.11 -14.43 5.87
CA ASN A 359 27.27 -15.27 5.02
C ASN A 359 27.81 -16.72 4.91
N GLU A 360 29.12 -16.88 4.73
CA GLU A 360 29.76 -18.20 4.61
C GLU A 360 29.57 -19.05 5.88
N GLN A 361 29.72 -18.43 7.04
CA GLN A 361 29.56 -19.13 8.33
C GLN A 361 28.10 -19.45 8.62
N ILE A 362 27.20 -18.50 8.31
CA ILE A 362 25.78 -18.67 8.55
C ILE A 362 25.18 -19.75 7.64
N GLN A 363 25.61 -19.83 6.38
CA GLN A 363 25.12 -20.85 5.44
C GLN A 363 25.56 -22.26 5.80
N LYS A 364 26.67 -22.44 6.52
CA LYS A 364 27.09 -23.76 7.05
C LYS A 364 26.05 -24.35 8.00
N VAL A 365 25.27 -23.51 8.67
CA VAL A 365 24.14 -23.90 9.53
C VAL A 365 22.82 -23.50 8.84
N PHE A 366 22.38 -24.33 7.90
CA PHE A 366 21.26 -24.05 7.04
C PHE A 366 20.00 -23.55 7.78
N PRO A 367 19.53 -24.15 8.91
CA PRO A 367 18.39 -23.62 9.65
C PRO A 367 18.62 -22.20 10.19
N LEU A 368 19.84 -21.87 10.61
CA LEU A 368 20.19 -20.53 11.07
C LEU A 368 20.06 -19.51 9.94
N PHE A 369 20.53 -19.86 8.73
CA PHE A 369 20.37 -19.00 7.55
C PHE A 369 18.89 -18.71 7.27
N VAL A 370 18.04 -19.75 7.30
CA VAL A 370 16.58 -19.61 7.04
C VAL A 370 15.93 -18.71 8.08
N VAL A 371 16.21 -18.88 9.36
CA VAL A 371 15.64 -18.08 10.45
C VAL A 371 16.09 -16.62 10.36
N LEU A 372 17.39 -16.38 10.17
CA LEU A 372 17.91 -15.01 10.04
C LEU A 372 17.35 -14.30 8.80
N TYR A 373 17.22 -15.03 7.69
CA TYR A 373 16.58 -14.51 6.49
C TYR A 373 15.11 -14.13 6.76
N GLY A 374 14.35 -15.01 7.41
CA GLY A 374 12.98 -14.73 7.80
C GLY A 374 12.88 -13.49 8.71
N ILE A 375 13.73 -13.39 9.75
CA ILE A 375 13.74 -12.21 10.62
C ILE A 375 14.10 -10.94 9.84
N PHE A 376 15.01 -11.00 8.87
CA PHE A 376 15.34 -9.88 8.00
C PHE A 376 14.09 -9.37 7.23
N LEU A 377 13.23 -10.25 6.74
CA LEU A 377 11.95 -9.89 6.14
C LEU A 377 10.99 -9.30 7.18
N THR A 378 10.84 -9.95 8.35
CA THR A 378 10.00 -9.43 9.44
C THR A 378 10.33 -8.00 9.81
N LEU A 379 11.63 -7.66 9.90
CA LEU A 379 12.07 -6.30 10.26
C LEU A 379 11.72 -5.26 9.20
N GLY A 380 11.69 -5.65 7.92
CA GLY A 380 11.15 -4.82 6.86
C GLY A 380 9.67 -4.51 7.05
N GLU A 381 8.88 -5.50 7.49
CA GLU A 381 7.44 -5.33 7.75
C GLU A 381 7.17 -4.55 9.05
N VAL A 382 8.00 -4.71 10.09
CA VAL A 382 7.89 -3.94 11.34
C VAL A 382 7.99 -2.43 11.10
N GLY A 383 8.82 -2.01 10.17
CA GLY A 383 9.07 -0.60 9.88
C GLY A 383 8.33 -0.10 8.65
N PRO A 384 8.99 -0.10 7.48
CA PRO A 384 8.41 0.44 6.27
C PRO A 384 7.15 -0.29 5.83
N GLY A 385 7.08 -1.63 5.85
CA GLY A 385 5.92 -2.39 5.41
C GLY A 385 4.63 -1.89 6.03
N SER A 386 4.56 -1.86 7.37
CA SER A 386 3.37 -1.42 8.12
C SER A 386 3.07 0.08 8.04
N THR A 387 4.00 0.90 7.56
CA THR A 387 3.85 2.37 7.59
C THR A 387 3.77 3.05 6.23
N VAL A 388 4.25 2.44 5.13
CA VAL A 388 4.31 3.13 3.83
C VAL A 388 2.94 3.51 3.27
N VAL A 389 1.91 2.68 3.43
CA VAL A 389 0.56 2.98 2.91
C VAL A 389 -0.07 4.14 3.67
N ILE A 390 0.06 4.17 5.00
CA ILE A 390 -0.49 5.27 5.81
C ILE A 390 0.26 6.57 5.57
N VAL A 391 1.59 6.53 5.42
CA VAL A 391 2.41 7.70 5.07
C VAL A 391 2.13 8.22 3.66
N ALA A 392 1.71 7.34 2.74
CA ALA A 392 1.32 7.73 1.38
C ALA A 392 -0.12 8.27 1.27
N THR A 393 -0.94 8.14 2.32
CA THR A 393 -2.36 8.53 2.29
C THR A 393 -2.74 9.58 3.33
N GLU A 394 -2.31 9.42 4.59
CA GLU A 394 -2.69 10.28 5.71
C GLU A 394 -2.30 11.77 5.53
N PRO A 395 -1.10 12.12 4.98
CA PRO A 395 -0.67 13.51 4.87
C PRO A 395 -1.27 14.29 3.69
N PHE A 396 -2.23 13.71 2.95
CA PHE A 396 -2.76 14.32 1.73
C PHE A 396 -4.25 14.58 1.81
N PRO A 397 -4.75 15.71 1.24
CA PRO A 397 -6.16 16.04 1.25
C PRO A 397 -7.00 15.06 0.43
N THR A 398 -8.25 14.86 0.86
CA THR A 398 -9.18 13.87 0.27
C THR A 398 -9.35 14.03 -1.24
N SER A 399 -9.35 15.27 -1.73
CA SER A 399 -9.59 15.59 -3.13
C SER A 399 -8.50 15.14 -4.10
N VAL A 400 -7.27 14.96 -3.63
CA VAL A 400 -6.11 14.58 -4.47
C VAL A 400 -5.39 13.34 -3.95
N ARG A 401 -5.94 12.69 -2.91
CA ARG A 401 -5.34 11.52 -2.25
C ARG A 401 -5.15 10.34 -3.21
N GLY A 402 -6.09 10.11 -4.12
CA GLY A 402 -5.98 9.06 -5.13
C GLY A 402 -4.81 9.29 -6.09
N HIS A 403 -4.66 10.52 -6.58
CA HIS A 403 -3.55 10.89 -7.47
C HIS A 403 -2.20 10.75 -6.78
N THR A 404 -2.06 11.28 -5.56
CA THR A 404 -0.80 11.20 -4.80
C THR A 404 -0.46 9.77 -4.42
N MET A 405 -1.44 8.98 -3.95
CA MET A 405 -1.27 7.57 -3.63
C MET A 405 -0.88 6.76 -4.87
N GLY A 406 -1.56 6.96 -6.01
CA GLY A 406 -1.25 6.29 -7.26
C GLY A 406 0.17 6.57 -7.74
N PHE A 407 0.61 7.83 -7.68
CA PHE A 407 1.98 8.23 -8.04
C PHE A 407 3.03 7.62 -7.10
N ILE A 408 2.84 7.75 -5.78
CA ILE A 408 3.79 7.23 -4.77
C ILE A 408 3.89 5.70 -4.87
N ALA A 409 2.76 5.00 -5.01
CA ALA A 409 2.72 3.56 -5.17
C ALA A 409 3.36 3.09 -6.49
N ALA A 410 3.14 3.78 -7.60
CA ALA A 410 3.78 3.49 -8.88
C ALA A 410 5.31 3.63 -8.79
N TRP A 411 5.80 4.70 -8.16
CA TRP A 411 7.23 4.89 -7.91
C TRP A 411 7.81 3.76 -7.05
N SER A 412 7.05 3.29 -6.06
CA SER A 412 7.48 2.17 -5.23
C SER A 412 7.66 0.87 -6.02
N LYS A 413 6.77 0.59 -6.97
CA LYS A 413 6.88 -0.60 -7.83
C LYS A 413 8.00 -0.49 -8.87
N ALA A 414 8.39 0.72 -9.24
CA ALA A 414 9.64 0.92 -9.99
C ALA A 414 10.84 0.45 -9.17
N GLY A 415 10.88 0.71 -7.86
CA GLY A 415 11.87 0.16 -6.94
C GLY A 415 11.89 -1.38 -6.94
N ALA A 416 10.72 -2.00 -6.86
CA ALA A 416 10.58 -3.46 -6.95
C ALA A 416 11.12 -4.02 -8.27
N ALA A 417 10.74 -3.42 -9.40
CA ALA A 417 11.14 -3.88 -10.73
C ALA A 417 12.66 -3.75 -10.95
N ILE A 418 13.23 -2.61 -10.56
CA ILE A 418 14.69 -2.37 -10.65
C ILE A 418 15.42 -3.33 -9.69
N GLY A 419 14.98 -3.43 -8.44
CA GLY A 419 15.55 -4.33 -7.44
C GLY A 419 15.55 -5.78 -7.92
N THR A 420 14.43 -6.26 -8.49
CA THR A 420 14.31 -7.61 -9.05
C THR A 420 15.31 -7.86 -10.20
N GLN A 421 15.50 -6.90 -11.10
CA GLN A 421 16.47 -7.02 -12.18
C GLN A 421 17.92 -7.04 -11.68
N VAL A 422 18.26 -6.11 -10.80
CA VAL A 422 19.61 -6.02 -10.20
C VAL A 422 19.92 -7.29 -9.41
N PHE A 423 18.96 -7.78 -8.63
CA PHE A 423 19.08 -9.00 -7.86
C PHE A 423 19.36 -10.21 -8.76
N THR A 424 18.56 -10.38 -9.81
CA THR A 424 18.74 -11.49 -10.76
C THR A 424 20.09 -11.40 -11.49
N ALA A 425 20.51 -10.20 -11.90
CA ALA A 425 21.80 -9.99 -12.56
C ALA A 425 22.97 -10.31 -11.62
N ILE A 426 22.93 -9.88 -10.36
CA ILE A 426 23.95 -10.19 -9.35
C ILE A 426 24.04 -11.73 -9.17
N LEU A 427 22.92 -12.38 -8.92
CA LEU A 427 22.91 -13.83 -8.72
C LEU A 427 23.42 -14.59 -9.96
N ALA A 428 23.21 -14.08 -11.18
CA ALA A 428 23.70 -14.70 -12.39
C ALA A 428 25.19 -14.44 -12.67
N SER A 429 25.76 -13.32 -12.17
CA SER A 429 27.15 -12.94 -12.45
C SER A 429 28.18 -13.66 -11.57
N TYR A 430 27.75 -14.24 -10.44
CA TYR A 430 28.63 -14.98 -9.55
C TYR A 430 28.48 -16.49 -9.77
N SER A 431 29.56 -17.17 -10.15
CA SER A 431 29.67 -18.64 -10.16
C SER A 431 29.63 -19.23 -8.76
N ASP A 432 30.22 -18.52 -7.78
CA ASP A 432 30.12 -18.84 -6.36
C ASP A 432 28.78 -18.33 -5.80
N THR A 433 27.89 -19.28 -5.50
CA THR A 433 26.55 -18.98 -4.98
C THR A 433 26.59 -18.26 -3.64
N THR A 434 27.58 -18.55 -2.79
CA THR A 434 27.76 -17.92 -1.47
C THR A 434 28.09 -16.45 -1.62
N LYS A 435 29.00 -16.10 -2.53
CA LYS A 435 29.34 -14.70 -2.83
C LYS A 435 28.17 -13.94 -3.46
N GLY A 436 27.43 -14.57 -4.38
CA GLY A 436 26.23 -13.96 -4.96
C GLY A 436 25.20 -13.57 -3.88
N ASN A 437 24.88 -14.50 -2.98
CA ASN A 437 23.98 -14.24 -1.86
C ASN A 437 24.53 -13.17 -0.90
N GLN A 438 25.83 -13.19 -0.59
CA GLN A 438 26.49 -12.20 0.24
C GLN A 438 26.30 -10.79 -0.31
N VAL A 439 26.58 -10.58 -1.58
CA VAL A 439 26.49 -9.28 -2.25
C VAL A 439 25.06 -8.75 -2.23
N VAL A 440 24.07 -9.61 -2.46
CA VAL A 440 22.67 -9.23 -2.43
C VAL A 440 22.24 -8.72 -1.04
N PHE A 441 22.60 -9.41 0.04
CA PHE A 441 22.30 -8.96 1.41
C PHE A 441 23.02 -7.64 1.74
N LEU A 442 24.28 -7.47 1.36
CA LEU A 442 25.03 -6.24 1.62
C LEU A 442 24.43 -5.04 0.89
N ILE A 443 24.06 -5.19 -0.39
CA ILE A 443 23.41 -4.14 -1.17
C ILE A 443 22.03 -3.82 -0.58
N GLY A 444 21.22 -4.85 -0.28
CA GLY A 444 19.92 -4.66 0.37
C GLY A 444 20.03 -3.87 1.69
N SER A 445 21.06 -4.20 2.50
CA SER A 445 21.33 -3.49 3.75
C SER A 445 21.74 -2.03 3.53
N ALA A 446 22.55 -1.74 2.51
CA ALA A 446 22.91 -0.36 2.15
C ALA A 446 21.66 0.46 1.75
N PHE A 447 20.73 -0.13 0.98
CA PHE A 447 19.45 0.50 0.68
C PHE A 447 18.57 0.67 1.92
N ALA A 448 18.61 -0.24 2.88
CA ALA A 448 17.91 -0.08 4.15
C ALA A 448 18.48 1.08 5.00
N VAL A 449 19.80 1.31 4.98
CA VAL A 449 20.40 2.52 5.59
C VAL A 449 19.86 3.79 4.95
N LEU A 450 19.82 3.85 3.61
CA LEU A 450 19.24 4.99 2.89
C LEU A 450 17.76 5.19 3.26
N GLY A 451 17.00 4.09 3.42
CA GLY A 451 15.63 4.10 3.90
C GLY A 451 15.50 4.68 5.31
N ALA A 452 16.36 4.29 6.23
CA ALA A 452 16.39 4.82 7.59
C ALA A 452 16.69 6.32 7.61
N LEU A 453 17.67 6.77 6.82
CA LEU A 453 18.00 8.19 6.70
C LEU A 453 16.84 9.00 6.10
N ASN A 454 16.22 8.50 5.02
CA ASN A 454 15.05 9.13 4.42
C ASN A 454 13.89 9.22 5.42
N ALA A 455 13.60 8.12 6.12
CA ALA A 455 12.56 8.08 7.15
C ALA A 455 12.83 9.08 8.26
N TRP A 456 14.08 9.23 8.69
CA TRP A 456 14.46 10.13 9.80
C TRP A 456 14.46 11.60 9.41
N PHE A 457 14.92 11.97 8.20
CA PHE A 457 15.14 13.36 7.82
C PHE A 457 14.08 13.94 6.88
N VAL A 458 13.44 13.12 6.04
CA VAL A 458 12.55 13.59 4.98
C VAL A 458 11.08 13.27 5.24
N VAL A 459 10.77 12.06 5.72
CA VAL A 459 9.39 11.65 6.01
C VAL A 459 8.79 12.54 7.09
N GLN A 460 7.58 13.00 6.85
CA GLN A 460 6.79 13.80 7.78
C GLN A 460 5.55 13.01 8.22
N ASP A 461 5.28 13.03 9.52
CA ASP A 461 4.00 12.51 10.03
C ASP A 461 2.85 13.43 9.55
N GLY A 462 1.72 12.83 9.17
CA GLY A 462 0.52 13.55 8.77
C GLY A 462 -0.23 14.16 9.96
N GLU A 463 -1.16 15.06 9.67
CA GLU A 463 -2.10 15.58 10.68
C GLU A 463 -3.05 14.45 11.13
N LYS A 464 -3.30 14.36 12.43
CA LYS A 464 -4.19 13.33 13.00
C LYS A 464 -5.64 13.48 12.53
N HIS A 465 -6.04 14.69 12.12
CA HIS A 465 -7.37 15.02 11.62
C HIS A 465 -7.31 15.33 10.12
N LEU A 466 -7.85 14.45 9.29
CA LEU A 466 -7.85 14.60 7.83
C LEU A 466 -8.62 15.84 7.37
N GLU A 467 -9.71 16.20 8.08
CA GLU A 467 -10.52 17.40 7.82
C GLU A 467 -9.70 18.70 7.88
N LYS A 468 -8.73 18.75 8.81
CA LYS A 468 -7.83 19.90 8.93
C LYS A 468 -6.93 20.05 7.70
N GLU A 469 -6.43 18.94 7.16
CA GLU A 469 -5.61 18.96 5.94
C GLU A 469 -6.44 19.40 4.72
N ASP A 470 -7.71 18.99 4.64
CA ASP A 470 -8.64 19.44 3.59
C ASP A 470 -8.89 20.95 3.67
N GLN A 471 -9.07 21.51 4.87
CA GLN A 471 -9.21 22.97 5.09
C GLN A 471 -7.93 23.72 4.70
N ILE A 472 -6.74 23.26 5.12
CA ILE A 472 -5.45 23.85 4.76
C ILE A 472 -5.26 23.84 3.24
N TRP A 473 -5.68 22.77 2.58
CA TRP A 473 -5.60 22.67 1.12
C TRP A 473 -6.57 23.65 0.44
N LYS A 474 -7.81 23.76 0.91
CA LYS A 474 -8.81 24.71 0.41
C LYS A 474 -8.31 26.16 0.51
N SER A 475 -7.79 26.56 1.67
CA SER A 475 -7.23 27.91 1.88
C SER A 475 -6.06 28.18 0.91
N TYR A 476 -5.16 27.21 0.74
CA TYR A 476 -4.03 27.36 -0.16
C TYR A 476 -4.43 27.49 -1.63
N LEU A 477 -5.48 26.79 -2.07
CA LEU A 477 -6.02 26.94 -3.42
C LEU A 477 -6.58 28.35 -3.65
N LEU A 478 -7.37 28.87 -2.69
CA LEU A 478 -7.92 30.23 -2.75
C LEU A 478 -6.82 31.30 -2.81
N GLU A 479 -5.76 31.19 -2.00
CA GLU A 479 -4.58 32.06 -2.00
C GLU A 479 -3.86 32.08 -3.35
N ASN A 480 -3.90 30.98 -4.12
CA ASN A 480 -3.28 30.89 -5.44
C ASN A 480 -4.27 31.15 -6.60
N GLY A 481 -5.42 31.78 -6.33
CA GLY A 481 -6.39 32.18 -7.35
C GLY A 481 -7.16 31.02 -7.98
N TRP A 482 -7.17 29.85 -7.32
CA TRP A 482 -7.91 28.69 -7.78
C TRP A 482 -9.31 28.67 -7.15
N ASP A 483 -10.35 28.41 -7.95
CA ASP A 483 -11.71 28.31 -7.42
C ASP A 483 -11.84 27.09 -6.50
N ALA A 484 -12.03 27.34 -5.22
CA ALA A 484 -12.21 26.34 -4.18
C ALA A 484 -13.63 26.37 -3.57
N SER A 485 -14.59 27.00 -4.24
CA SER A 485 -16.02 27.07 -3.84
C SER A 485 -16.74 25.71 -3.97
N TRP A 486 -16.05 24.73 -4.57
CA TRP A 486 -16.53 23.37 -4.68
C TRP A 486 -16.74 22.72 -3.29
N GLY A 487 -17.97 22.29 -3.05
CA GLY A 487 -18.41 21.69 -1.78
C GLY A 487 -19.39 22.53 -1.00
N ASP A 488 -19.43 23.85 -1.20
CA ASP A 488 -20.34 24.75 -0.50
C ASP A 488 -21.73 24.81 -1.19
N HIS A 489 -21.82 24.52 -2.49
CA HIS A 489 -23.07 24.55 -3.25
C HIS A 489 -23.93 23.28 -3.19
N GLN A 490 -23.49 22.22 -2.50
CA GLN A 490 -24.29 20.98 -2.39
C GLN A 490 -25.12 20.87 -1.10
N THR A 491 -25.17 21.90 -0.28
CA THR A 491 -26.12 22.00 0.84
C THR A 491 -27.48 22.58 0.44
N GLN A 492 -27.63 23.09 -0.76
CA GLN A 492 -28.94 23.35 -1.34
C GLN A 492 -29.43 22.06 -2.02
N ASP A 493 -30.22 21.30 -1.29
CA ASP A 493 -30.92 20.12 -1.76
C ASP A 493 -31.92 20.53 -2.87
N PRO A 494 -31.72 20.14 -4.15
CA PRO A 494 -32.69 20.51 -5.20
C PRO A 494 -34.09 19.90 -4.94
N ALA A 495 -34.17 18.89 -4.06
CA ALA A 495 -35.41 18.28 -3.62
C ALA A 495 -36.10 19.07 -2.51
N GLY A 496 -35.38 19.91 -1.77
CA GLY A 496 -35.93 20.82 -0.76
C GLY A 496 -36.69 21.97 -1.39
N THR A 497 -36.08 22.60 -2.41
CA THR A 497 -36.71 23.70 -3.14
C THR A 497 -38.00 23.30 -3.89
N LEU A 498 -38.03 22.07 -4.45
CA LEU A 498 -39.25 21.58 -5.12
C LEU A 498 -40.40 21.26 -4.14
N LYS A 499 -40.07 20.84 -2.89
CA LYS A 499 -41.09 20.62 -1.87
C LYS A 499 -41.65 21.90 -1.27
N ASP A 500 -40.84 22.94 -1.20
CA ASP A 500 -41.29 24.24 -0.70
C ASP A 500 -42.03 25.02 -1.77
N GLU A 501 -41.68 24.89 -3.05
CA GLU A 501 -42.49 25.45 -4.16
C GLU A 501 -43.83 24.72 -4.32
N LEU A 502 -43.90 23.41 -4.13
CA LEU A 502 -45.17 22.66 -4.17
C LEU A 502 -46.09 22.93 -2.96
N LYS A 503 -45.52 23.36 -1.82
CA LYS A 503 -46.33 23.81 -0.66
C LYS A 503 -46.78 25.25 -0.75
N ALA A 504 -46.11 26.08 -1.54
CA ALA A 504 -46.49 27.47 -1.77
C ALA A 504 -47.60 27.64 -2.87
N THR A 505 -47.85 26.56 -3.62
CA THR A 505 -48.87 26.50 -4.68
C THR A 505 -50.09 25.65 -4.33
N SER A 506 -50.18 25.13 -3.12
CA SER A 506 -51.32 24.45 -2.54
C SER A 506 -51.93 25.31 -1.39
#